data_4bc769d43e81e85e40aab7494f1652fd
#
_entry.id   4bc769d43e81e85e40aab7494f1652fd
#
_cell.length_a   1.000
_cell.length_b   1.000
_cell.length_c   1.000
_cell.angle_alpha   90.00
_cell.angle_beta   90.00
_cell.angle_gamma   90.00
#
_symmetry.space_group_name_H-M   'P 1'
#
loop_
_entity.id
_entity.type
_entity.pdbx_description
1 polymer ?
#
loop_
_entity_poly.entity_id
_entity_poly.type
_entity_poly.pdbx_seq_one_letter_code
_entity_poly.pdbx_strand_id
1 'polypeptide(L)'
;MILSEYGFVEVGEWKLKESLRSGVTFDLHNFEKERVVYAFVVDDEAKYVGVCDNTTTTLKDRMSRYKGLQGAGTNKRIANKIKGCLERGKSVKIFVLKPESTLQYKGLNVDLVKGLENPLIEKLKPEWNIQG
;
A
#
# COMPACT_ATOMS: atom_id res chain seq x y z
N MET A 1 -14.17 7.75 6.59
CA MET A 1 -13.67 6.63 5.76
C MET A 1 -13.38 5.43 6.65
N ILE A 2 -13.70 4.22 6.16
CA ILE A 2 -13.57 3.02 6.96
C ILE A 2 -12.12 2.71 7.39
N LEU A 3 -11.14 3.09 6.57
CA LEU A 3 -9.73 2.85 6.91
C LEU A 3 -9.31 3.56 8.20
N SER A 4 -9.84 4.75 8.46
CA SER A 4 -9.49 5.49 9.68
C SER A 4 -9.98 4.78 10.94
N GLU A 5 -11.03 3.97 10.83
CA GLU A 5 -11.55 3.19 11.96
C GLU A 5 -10.56 2.10 12.39
N TYR A 6 -9.69 1.65 11.50
CA TYR A 6 -8.64 0.68 11.83
C TYR A 6 -7.34 1.33 12.27
N GLY A 7 -7.27 2.68 12.21
CA GLY A 7 -6.06 3.39 12.58
C GLY A 7 -5.15 3.77 11.42
N PHE A 8 -5.60 3.59 10.18
CA PHE A 8 -4.82 4.06 9.03
C PHE A 8 -4.74 5.58 9.00
N VAL A 9 -3.59 6.09 8.59
CA VAL A 9 -3.36 7.53 8.42
C VAL A 9 -2.79 7.80 7.02
N GLU A 10 -3.12 8.95 6.47
CA GLU A 10 -2.59 9.37 5.17
C GLU A 10 -1.14 9.82 5.32
N VAL A 11 -0.23 9.30 4.50
CA VAL A 11 1.20 9.58 4.59
C VAL A 11 1.83 10.02 3.28
N GLY A 12 1.07 10.07 2.21
CA GLY A 12 1.62 10.49 0.93
C GLY A 12 0.66 10.29 -0.21
N GLU A 13 1.18 10.44 -1.42
CA GLU A 13 0.39 10.27 -2.63
C GLU A 13 1.26 9.90 -3.82
N TRP A 14 0.63 9.34 -4.84
CA TRP A 14 1.24 9.05 -6.12
C TRP A 14 1.06 10.22 -7.06
N LYS A 15 2.03 10.42 -7.96
CA LYS A 15 2.02 11.48 -8.96
C LYS A 15 2.49 10.96 -10.31
N LEU A 16 2.05 11.59 -11.38
CA LEU A 16 2.54 11.26 -12.72
C LEU A 16 3.98 11.75 -12.88
N LYS A 17 4.80 10.94 -13.54
CA LYS A 17 6.16 11.34 -13.93
C LYS A 17 6.51 10.67 -15.25
N GLU A 18 6.29 11.39 -16.33
CA GLU A 18 6.42 10.86 -17.69
C GLU A 18 7.83 10.36 -18.01
N SER A 19 8.86 10.93 -17.39
CA SER A 19 10.25 10.52 -17.63
C SER A 19 10.57 9.13 -17.11
N LEU A 20 9.71 8.57 -16.25
CA LEU A 20 9.90 7.23 -15.72
C LEU A 20 9.15 6.19 -16.54
N ARG A 21 9.72 5.00 -16.63
CA ARG A 21 9.14 3.91 -17.39
C ARG A 21 7.76 3.51 -16.87
N SER A 22 7.56 3.54 -15.56
CA SER A 22 6.26 3.28 -14.95
C SER A 22 5.27 4.42 -15.14
N GLY A 23 5.77 5.63 -15.41
CA GLY A 23 4.95 6.83 -15.52
C GLY A 23 4.52 7.43 -14.19
N VAL A 24 4.92 6.85 -13.07
CA VAL A 24 4.49 7.30 -11.74
C VAL A 24 5.65 7.44 -10.78
N THR A 25 5.49 8.35 -9.82
CA THR A 25 6.39 8.52 -8.69
C THR A 25 5.53 8.78 -7.45
N PHE A 26 6.16 8.84 -6.30
CA PHE A 26 5.43 9.04 -5.05
C PHE A 26 6.13 10.06 -4.16
N ASP A 27 5.34 10.69 -3.30
CA ASP A 27 5.84 11.51 -2.20
C ASP A 27 5.34 10.91 -0.91
N LEU A 28 6.25 10.71 0.05
CA LEU A 28 5.92 10.26 1.40
C LEU A 28 6.40 11.33 2.37
N HIS A 29 5.54 11.72 3.31
CA HIS A 29 5.91 12.70 4.33
C HIS A 29 5.98 12.10 5.74
N ASN A 30 5.76 10.79 5.87
CA ASN A 30 5.85 10.08 7.14
C ASN A 30 5.98 8.57 6.89
N PHE A 31 6.44 7.84 7.89
CA PHE A 31 6.53 6.37 7.89
C PHE A 31 7.38 5.77 6.78
N GLU A 32 8.16 6.54 6.05
CA GLU A 32 8.92 6.05 4.90
C GLU A 32 9.93 4.95 5.24
N LYS A 33 10.47 4.98 6.47
CA LYS A 33 11.44 3.98 6.95
C LYS A 33 10.81 2.89 7.81
N GLU A 34 9.48 2.87 7.87
CA GLU A 34 8.75 1.94 8.73
C GLU A 34 8.22 0.74 7.95
N ARG A 35 8.05 -0.36 8.65
CA ARG A 35 7.42 -1.55 8.12
C ARG A 35 5.94 -1.51 8.50
N VAL A 36 5.07 -1.42 7.50
CA VAL A 36 3.64 -1.13 7.71
C VAL A 36 2.73 -1.94 6.80
N VAL A 37 1.44 -1.92 7.11
CA VAL A 37 0.38 -2.24 6.17
C VAL A 37 0.06 -0.95 5.42
N TYR A 38 -0.10 -1.00 4.11
CA TYR A 38 -0.42 0.20 3.33
C TYR A 38 -1.66 -0.02 2.47
N ALA A 39 -2.28 1.08 2.08
CA ALA A 39 -3.42 1.05 1.19
C ALA A 39 -3.33 2.21 0.20
N PHE A 40 -3.79 1.96 -1.02
CA PHE A 40 -3.94 3.02 -2.03
C PHE A 40 -5.41 3.39 -2.10
N VAL A 41 -5.70 4.68 -1.97
CA VAL A 41 -7.06 5.19 -1.82
C VAL A 41 -7.37 6.15 -2.96
N VAL A 42 -8.48 5.89 -3.65
CA VAL A 42 -9.01 6.71 -4.75
C VAL A 42 -10.47 6.98 -4.44
N ASP A 43 -10.89 8.24 -4.52
CA ASP A 43 -12.29 8.63 -4.25
C ASP A 43 -12.78 8.11 -2.90
N ASP A 44 -11.93 8.23 -1.88
CA ASP A 44 -12.22 7.83 -0.50
C ASP A 44 -12.45 6.33 -0.31
N GLU A 45 -12.00 5.52 -1.26
CA GLU A 45 -12.15 4.07 -1.26
C GLU A 45 -10.80 3.39 -1.36
N ALA A 46 -10.55 2.39 -0.51
CA ALA A 46 -9.33 1.58 -0.62
C ALA A 46 -9.39 0.73 -1.88
N LYS A 47 -8.48 0.97 -2.80
CA LYS A 47 -8.39 0.20 -4.05
C LYS A 47 -7.38 -0.93 -3.96
N TYR A 48 -6.40 -0.82 -3.08
CA TYR A 48 -5.37 -1.83 -2.91
C TYR A 48 -4.89 -1.85 -1.46
N VAL A 49 -4.67 -3.04 -0.93
CA VAL A 49 -4.04 -3.24 0.38
C VAL A 49 -2.83 -4.14 0.19
N GLY A 50 -1.69 -3.71 0.72
CA GLY A 50 -0.47 -4.49 0.68
C GLY A 50 0.29 -4.38 1.99
N VAL A 51 1.36 -5.13 2.10
CA VAL A 51 2.18 -5.14 3.32
C VAL A 51 3.66 -5.13 2.95
N CYS A 52 4.49 -4.64 3.88
CA CYS A 52 5.92 -4.83 3.81
C CYS A 52 6.19 -6.31 4.09
N ASP A 53 6.65 -7.02 3.08
CA ASP A 53 6.62 -8.48 3.02
C ASP A 53 7.68 -9.20 3.87
N ASN A 54 8.72 -8.51 4.31
CA ASN A 54 9.69 -9.09 5.23
C ASN A 54 10.09 -8.10 6.32
N THR A 55 10.85 -8.57 7.29
CA THR A 55 11.15 -7.79 8.49
C THR A 55 12.01 -6.55 8.25
N THR A 56 12.67 -6.45 7.10
CA THR A 56 13.54 -5.31 6.76
C THR A 56 12.99 -4.44 5.65
N THR A 57 11.87 -4.80 5.05
CA THR A 57 11.27 -4.02 3.96
C THR A 57 10.49 -2.85 4.54
N THR A 58 10.83 -1.64 4.11
CA THR A 58 10.13 -0.43 4.54
C THR A 58 9.06 -0.01 3.54
N LEU A 59 8.23 0.95 3.94
CA LEU A 59 7.22 1.54 3.05
C LEU A 59 7.89 2.12 1.79
N LYS A 60 8.97 2.86 1.96
CA LYS A 60 9.69 3.45 0.82
C LYS A 60 10.20 2.36 -0.14
N ASP A 61 10.72 1.26 0.40
CA ASP A 61 11.18 0.14 -0.42
C ASP A 61 10.06 -0.42 -1.28
N ARG A 62 8.89 -0.64 -0.67
CA ARG A 62 7.73 -1.17 -1.41
C ARG A 62 7.23 -0.21 -2.48
N MET A 63 7.12 1.08 -2.14
CA MET A 63 6.67 2.08 -3.11
C MET A 63 7.67 2.18 -4.27
N SER A 64 8.96 2.08 -3.96
CA SER A 64 10.02 2.10 -4.99
C SER A 64 9.93 0.93 -5.95
N ARG A 65 9.44 -0.23 -5.51
CA ARG A 65 9.26 -1.39 -6.39
C ARG A 65 8.17 -1.15 -7.44
N TYR A 66 7.08 -0.47 -7.08
CA TYR A 66 6.04 -0.08 -8.04
C TYR A 66 6.59 0.98 -9.01
N LYS A 67 7.23 2.00 -8.48
CA LYS A 67 7.82 3.09 -9.27
C LYS A 67 8.85 2.55 -10.27
N GLY A 68 9.66 1.58 -9.86
CA GLY A 68 10.71 0.99 -10.69
C GLY A 68 10.28 -0.22 -11.50
N LEU A 69 9.02 -0.65 -11.40
CA LEU A 69 8.49 -1.86 -12.05
C LEU A 69 9.33 -3.10 -11.74
N GLN A 70 9.82 -3.18 -10.50
CA GLN A 70 10.69 -4.28 -10.08
C GLN A 70 9.88 -5.53 -9.75
N GLY A 71 10.44 -6.69 -10.08
CA GLY A 71 9.89 -7.97 -9.69
C GLY A 71 8.78 -8.46 -10.60
N ALA A 72 7.81 -9.18 -10.01
CA ALA A 72 6.76 -9.86 -10.75
C ALA A 72 5.71 -8.91 -11.32
N GLY A 73 4.87 -9.43 -12.20
CA GLY A 73 3.85 -8.66 -12.93
C GLY A 73 2.86 -7.89 -12.07
N THR A 74 2.70 -8.25 -10.79
CA THR A 74 1.83 -7.52 -9.87
C THR A 74 2.26 -6.06 -9.73
N ASN A 75 3.57 -5.79 -9.62
CA ASN A 75 4.06 -4.42 -9.49
C ASN A 75 3.72 -3.58 -10.72
N LYS A 76 3.89 -4.17 -11.90
CA LYS A 76 3.53 -3.50 -13.16
C LYS A 76 2.03 -3.26 -13.24
N ARG A 77 1.22 -4.25 -12.88
CA ARG A 77 -0.24 -4.15 -12.91
C ARG A 77 -0.73 -3.02 -12.00
N ILE A 78 -0.23 -2.96 -10.78
CA ILE A 78 -0.61 -1.92 -9.83
C ILE A 78 -0.13 -0.55 -10.28
N ALA A 79 1.10 -0.43 -10.77
CA ALA A 79 1.62 0.83 -11.30
C ALA A 79 0.74 1.34 -12.45
N ASN A 80 0.28 0.47 -13.34
CA ASN A 80 -0.62 0.84 -14.42
C ASN A 80 -1.97 1.31 -13.92
N LYS A 81 -2.51 0.68 -12.87
CA LYS A 81 -3.77 1.12 -12.23
C LYS A 81 -3.62 2.52 -11.63
N ILE A 82 -2.52 2.77 -10.94
CA ILE A 82 -2.21 4.08 -10.37
C ILE A 82 -2.14 5.13 -11.48
N LYS A 83 -1.36 4.84 -12.51
CA LYS A 83 -1.18 5.76 -13.66
C LYS A 83 -2.52 6.09 -14.30
N GLY A 84 -3.36 5.07 -14.53
CA GLY A 84 -4.67 5.26 -15.14
C GLY A 84 -5.56 6.22 -14.34
N CYS A 85 -5.57 6.09 -13.01
CA CYS A 85 -6.33 6.99 -12.15
C CYS A 85 -5.80 8.42 -12.24
N LEU A 86 -4.49 8.59 -12.17
CA LEU A 86 -3.87 9.93 -12.25
C LEU A 86 -4.15 10.59 -13.61
N GLU A 87 -4.10 9.83 -14.68
CA GLU A 87 -4.39 10.34 -16.04
C GLU A 87 -5.85 10.80 -16.19
N ARG A 88 -6.74 10.23 -15.39
CA ARG A 88 -8.16 10.65 -15.35
C ARG A 88 -8.40 11.81 -14.38
N GLY A 89 -7.34 12.41 -13.85
CA GLY A 89 -7.45 13.54 -12.93
C GLY A 89 -7.81 13.15 -11.49
N LYS A 90 -7.74 11.88 -11.14
CA LYS A 90 -8.02 11.42 -9.78
C LYS A 90 -6.75 11.42 -8.94
N SER A 91 -6.91 11.59 -7.62
CA SER A 91 -5.81 11.44 -6.68
C SER A 91 -5.67 9.98 -6.27
N VAL A 92 -4.43 9.52 -6.09
CA VAL A 92 -4.16 8.20 -5.50
C VAL A 92 -3.33 8.44 -4.25
N LYS A 93 -3.98 8.30 -3.09
CA LYS A 93 -3.36 8.58 -1.80
C LYS A 93 -2.79 7.31 -1.18
N ILE A 94 -1.75 7.48 -0.38
CA ILE A 94 -1.10 6.38 0.33
C ILE A 94 -1.44 6.50 1.81
N PHE A 95 -2.10 5.46 2.34
CA PHE A 95 -2.44 5.36 3.76
C PHE A 95 -1.66 4.21 4.37
N VAL A 96 -1.33 4.33 5.64
CA VAL A 96 -0.61 3.25 6.35
C VAL A 96 -1.25 2.97 7.70
N LEU A 97 -1.07 1.72 8.12
CA LEU A 97 -1.37 1.26 9.47
C LEU A 97 -0.10 0.62 10.02
N LYS A 98 0.39 1.18 11.13
CA LYS A 98 1.48 0.54 11.89
C LYS A 98 0.87 -0.03 13.16
N PRO A 99 0.72 -1.36 13.23
CA PRO A 99 0.14 -1.97 14.43
C PRO A 99 0.99 -1.67 15.66
N GLU A 100 0.35 -1.18 16.73
CA GLU A 100 1.05 -0.77 17.94
C GLU A 100 1.31 -1.92 18.91
N SER A 101 0.45 -2.93 18.90
CA SER A 101 0.56 -4.04 19.84
C SER A 101 1.17 -5.26 19.18
N THR A 102 1.89 -6.04 20.01
CA THR A 102 2.41 -7.34 19.60
C THR A 102 1.51 -8.41 20.17
N LEU A 103 0.93 -9.23 19.31
CA LEU A 103 0.18 -10.40 19.76
C LEU A 103 1.12 -11.58 19.92
N GLN A 104 0.82 -12.42 20.90
CA GLN A 104 1.55 -13.65 21.10
C GLN A 104 0.59 -14.83 21.18
N TYR A 105 1.00 -15.94 20.63
CA TYR A 105 0.30 -17.21 20.77
C TYR A 105 1.27 -18.19 21.43
N LYS A 106 1.00 -18.53 22.69
CA LYS A 106 1.83 -19.45 23.46
C LYS A 106 3.32 -19.08 23.46
N GLY A 107 3.60 -17.77 23.63
CA GLY A 107 4.96 -17.26 23.64
C GLY A 107 5.56 -16.97 22.28
N LEU A 108 4.84 -17.27 21.18
CA LEU A 108 5.29 -16.97 19.84
C LEU A 108 4.75 -15.61 19.40
N ASN A 109 5.63 -14.75 18.91
CA ASN A 109 5.21 -13.44 18.40
C ASN A 109 4.47 -13.60 17.07
N VAL A 110 3.30 -12.96 16.96
CA VAL A 110 2.53 -12.92 15.71
C VAL A 110 2.88 -11.64 14.99
N ASP A 111 3.26 -11.76 13.72
CA ASP A 111 3.56 -10.62 12.87
C ASP A 111 2.24 -9.98 12.43
N LEU A 112 1.86 -8.87 13.08
CA LEU A 112 0.61 -8.18 12.77
C LEU A 112 0.63 -7.48 11.41
N VAL A 113 1.80 -7.06 10.92
CA VAL A 113 1.86 -6.45 9.59
C VAL A 113 1.40 -7.47 8.55
N LYS A 114 1.99 -8.66 8.54
CA LYS A 114 1.55 -9.72 7.61
C LYS A 114 0.19 -10.28 7.99
N GLY A 115 -0.07 -10.42 9.28
CA GLY A 115 -1.30 -11.05 9.76
C GLY A 115 -2.56 -10.26 9.45
N LEU A 116 -2.48 -8.94 9.29
CA LEU A 116 -3.65 -8.12 9.00
C LEU A 116 -3.99 -8.03 7.50
N GLU A 117 -3.09 -8.46 6.63
CA GLU A 117 -3.33 -8.36 5.18
C GLU A 117 -4.61 -9.07 4.74
N ASN A 118 -4.71 -10.36 5.01
CA ASN A 118 -5.88 -11.14 4.58
C ASN A 118 -7.19 -10.65 5.21
N PRO A 119 -7.27 -10.42 6.54
CA PRO A 119 -8.49 -9.87 7.12
C PRO A 119 -8.93 -8.54 6.51
N LEU A 120 -7.98 -7.67 6.21
CA LEU A 120 -8.30 -6.38 5.58
C LEU A 120 -8.80 -6.55 4.15
N ILE A 121 -8.16 -7.42 3.37
CA ILE A 121 -8.59 -7.70 2.00
C ILE A 121 -10.01 -8.30 2.01
N GLU A 122 -10.28 -9.23 2.90
CA GLU A 122 -11.60 -9.84 3.02
C GLU A 122 -12.67 -8.82 3.41
N LYS A 123 -12.35 -7.91 4.32
CA LYS A 123 -13.29 -6.92 4.81
C LYS A 123 -13.55 -5.80 3.80
N LEU A 124 -12.49 -5.28 3.20
CA LEU A 124 -12.56 -4.11 2.32
C LEU A 124 -12.82 -4.47 0.86
N LYS A 125 -12.47 -5.68 0.46
CA LYS A 125 -12.59 -6.16 -0.93
C LYS A 125 -12.04 -5.15 -1.93
N PRO A 126 -10.76 -4.75 -1.78
CA PRO A 126 -10.20 -3.71 -2.64
C PRO A 126 -10.14 -4.20 -4.08
N GLU A 127 -10.60 -3.37 -4.99
CA GLU A 127 -10.73 -3.74 -6.41
C GLU A 127 -9.43 -4.26 -7.02
N TRP A 128 -8.29 -3.67 -6.68
CA TRP A 128 -7.01 -4.04 -7.29
C TRP A 128 -6.37 -5.28 -6.68
N ASN A 129 -6.87 -5.76 -5.56
CA ASN A 129 -6.41 -7.03 -4.96
C ASN A 129 -7.10 -8.23 -5.59
N ILE A 130 -8.20 -8.03 -6.29
CA ILE A 130 -8.96 -9.12 -6.88
C ILE A 130 -8.22 -9.65 -8.11
N GLN A 131 -7.88 -10.91 -8.06
CA GLN A 131 -7.29 -11.61 -9.18
C GLN A 131 -8.43 -12.15 -10.03
N GLY A 132 -8.52 -11.65 -11.22
CA GLY A 132 -9.52 -12.11 -12.17
C GLY A 132 -9.33 -13.55 -12.54
#